data_efaa68e2c5f57df48b05c4ba72c00941
#
_entry.id   efaa68e2c5f57df48b05c4ba72c00941
#
_cell.length_a   1.000
_cell.length_b   1.000
_cell.length_c   1.000
_cell.angle_alpha   90.00
_cell.angle_beta   90.00
_cell.angle_gamma   90.00
#
_symmetry.space_group_name_H-M   'P 1'
#
loop_
_entity.id
_entity.type
_entity.pdbx_description
1 polymer ?
#
loop_
_entity_poly.entity_id
_entity_poly.type
_entity_poly.pdbx_seq_one_letter_code
_entity_poly.pdbx_strand_id
1 'polypeptide(L)'
;MAEAIRQILDRCLAGEEIGKADVVTLLSLDPETDQVVPLFEAAREAAKCFSDNEGRIWAAIGVDYHPCPMNCKFCSFGERWDIVRSKGEWAPEQVLHQAREFCEEGAHWITLRTTEHYPLEKLRDLARRVRAVAGNGVELVANTGEFDFRGAQALLEAGFTTAYHVFRLREGVDTGIRPEVRLATLAAIRDSDLKLAYLVEPVGPEHSPEELAECLFRALEFGAVLTGAMARVPVPGTPLAQYGRVSERALAHVVAVTRLVAGPRATDICVHPPSLEGVKAGANVVVVETGAVPREMAEARGAWRAFTLPEAQGLLASAGYSVNNGRNVT
;
A
#
# COMPACT_ATOMS: atom_id res chain seq x y z
N MET A 1 14.09 -22.32 20.11
CA MET A 1 13.75 -21.36 19.04
C MET A 1 12.55 -21.84 18.21
N ALA A 2 12.60 -23.02 17.58
CA ALA A 2 11.48 -23.53 16.76
C ALA A 2 10.15 -23.67 17.53
N GLU A 3 10.18 -24.14 18.79
CA GLU A 3 8.98 -24.28 19.63
C GLU A 3 8.35 -22.90 19.98
N ALA A 4 9.17 -21.91 20.31
CA ALA A 4 8.69 -20.56 20.60
C ALA A 4 8.04 -19.91 19.37
N ILE A 5 8.62 -20.10 18.18
CA ILE A 5 8.04 -19.63 16.93
C ILE A 5 6.69 -20.30 16.69
N ARG A 6 6.57 -21.62 16.86
CA ARG A 6 5.31 -22.35 16.71
C ARG A 6 4.23 -21.79 17.62
N GLN A 7 4.53 -21.57 18.91
CA GLN A 7 3.57 -21.00 19.86
C GLN A 7 3.10 -19.59 19.44
N ILE A 8 3.99 -18.76 18.88
CA ILE A 8 3.59 -17.44 18.35
C ILE A 8 2.65 -17.62 17.15
N LEU A 9 2.96 -18.51 16.21
CA LEU A 9 2.13 -18.78 15.03
C LEU A 9 0.74 -19.32 15.40
N ASP A 10 0.66 -20.24 16.36
CA ASP A 10 -0.60 -20.81 16.86
C ASP A 10 -1.50 -19.71 17.45
N ARG A 11 -0.93 -18.79 18.23
CA ARG A 11 -1.66 -17.62 18.76
C ARG A 11 -2.18 -16.71 17.65
N CYS A 12 -1.35 -16.43 16.64
CA CYS A 12 -1.78 -15.63 15.49
C CYS A 12 -2.95 -16.27 14.74
N LEU A 13 -2.90 -17.60 14.51
CA LEU A 13 -3.98 -18.34 13.86
C LEU A 13 -5.26 -18.39 14.69
N ALA A 14 -5.15 -18.35 16.00
CA ALA A 14 -6.28 -18.20 16.91
C ALA A 14 -6.88 -16.77 16.92
N GLY A 15 -6.28 -15.82 16.20
CA GLY A 15 -6.69 -14.41 16.17
C GLY A 15 -6.29 -13.64 17.42
N GLU A 16 -5.36 -14.16 18.22
CA GLU A 16 -4.85 -13.49 19.41
C GLU A 16 -3.86 -12.37 19.04
N GLU A 17 -3.88 -11.29 19.80
CA GLU A 17 -2.88 -10.25 19.66
C GLU A 17 -1.53 -10.72 20.19
N ILE A 18 -0.48 -10.51 19.40
CA ILE A 18 0.91 -10.78 19.80
C ILE A 18 1.67 -9.47 20.06
N GLY A 19 2.60 -9.54 21.00
CA GLY A 19 3.39 -8.37 21.39
C GLY A 19 4.50 -8.02 20.40
N LYS A 20 5.03 -6.80 20.53
CA LYS A 20 6.12 -6.31 19.66
C LYS A 20 7.36 -7.21 19.70
N ALA A 21 7.69 -7.79 20.86
CA ALA A 21 8.82 -8.70 20.99
C ALA A 21 8.65 -9.99 20.14
N ASP A 22 7.44 -10.54 20.10
CA ASP A 22 7.11 -11.70 19.25
C ASP A 22 7.23 -11.34 17.77
N VAL A 23 6.73 -10.17 17.39
CA VAL A 23 6.81 -9.66 15.99
C VAL A 23 8.26 -9.45 15.57
N VAL A 24 9.09 -8.83 16.42
CA VAL A 24 10.53 -8.69 16.16
C VAL A 24 11.19 -10.05 16.03
N THR A 25 10.81 -11.04 16.87
CA THR A 25 11.33 -12.42 16.76
C THR A 25 11.00 -13.03 15.40
N LEU A 26 9.75 -12.89 14.92
CA LEU A 26 9.35 -13.38 13.60
C LEU A 26 10.11 -12.65 12.47
N LEU A 27 10.22 -11.31 12.53
CA LEU A 27 10.94 -10.51 11.54
C LEU A 27 12.46 -10.73 11.54
N SER A 28 13.02 -11.29 12.61
CA SER A 28 14.45 -11.59 12.73
C SER A 28 14.85 -12.94 12.12
N LEU A 29 13.89 -13.72 11.64
CA LEU A 29 14.19 -14.93 10.89
C LEU A 29 14.87 -14.58 9.57
N ASP A 30 15.83 -15.39 9.15
CA ASP A 30 16.46 -15.20 7.86
C ASP A 30 15.51 -15.66 6.73
N PRO A 31 15.00 -14.73 5.90
CA PRO A 31 14.04 -15.06 4.85
C PRO A 31 14.60 -16.01 3.79
N GLU A 32 15.91 -16.09 3.63
CA GLU A 32 16.56 -16.92 2.60
C GLU A 32 16.73 -18.38 3.05
N THR A 33 16.30 -18.71 4.28
CA THR A 33 16.37 -20.09 4.83
C THR A 33 15.00 -20.74 4.95
N ASP A 34 14.98 -22.05 5.20
CA ASP A 34 13.72 -22.79 5.44
C ASP A 34 13.07 -22.49 6.78
N GLN A 35 13.70 -21.68 7.64
CA GLN A 35 13.13 -21.27 8.92
C GLN A 35 11.83 -20.45 8.76
N VAL A 36 11.63 -19.78 7.62
CA VAL A 36 10.42 -18.99 7.34
C VAL A 36 9.28 -19.82 6.71
N VAL A 37 9.51 -21.10 6.34
CA VAL A 37 8.48 -21.91 5.70
C VAL A 37 7.24 -22.07 6.59
N PRO A 38 7.35 -22.43 7.89
CA PRO A 38 6.18 -22.52 8.76
C PRO A 38 5.42 -21.19 8.91
N LEU A 39 6.14 -20.06 8.87
CA LEU A 39 5.55 -18.73 8.93
C LEU A 39 4.75 -18.42 7.66
N PHE A 40 5.25 -18.78 6.47
CA PHE A 40 4.53 -18.59 5.22
C PHE A 40 3.28 -19.48 5.15
N GLU A 41 3.36 -20.72 5.62
CA GLU A 41 2.23 -21.63 5.71
C GLU A 41 1.15 -21.09 6.65
N ALA A 42 1.54 -20.63 7.84
CA ALA A 42 0.63 -20.02 8.79
C ALA A 42 -0.03 -18.75 8.24
N ALA A 43 0.75 -17.88 7.58
CA ALA A 43 0.21 -16.67 6.97
C ALA A 43 -0.78 -16.98 5.82
N ARG A 44 -0.51 -18.02 5.04
CA ARG A 44 -1.44 -18.48 3.99
C ARG A 44 -2.73 -19.04 4.60
N GLU A 45 -2.64 -19.76 5.72
CA GLU A 45 -3.82 -20.24 6.44
C GLU A 45 -4.62 -19.08 7.05
N ALA A 46 -3.94 -18.12 7.68
CA ALA A 46 -4.56 -16.90 8.19
C ALA A 46 -5.31 -16.12 7.08
N ALA A 47 -4.75 -16.08 5.86
CA ALA A 47 -5.44 -15.46 4.72
C ALA A 47 -6.75 -16.18 4.36
N LYS A 48 -6.79 -17.51 4.42
CA LYS A 48 -8.04 -18.27 4.20
C LYS A 48 -9.07 -17.97 5.28
N CYS A 49 -8.63 -17.89 6.55
CA CYS A 49 -9.52 -17.67 7.68
C CYS A 49 -10.05 -16.23 7.78
N PHE A 50 -9.20 -15.23 7.53
CA PHE A 50 -9.52 -13.82 7.81
C PHE A 50 -9.96 -13.02 6.59
N SER A 51 -9.66 -13.47 5.36
CA SER A 51 -10.09 -12.82 4.12
C SER A 51 -10.96 -13.70 3.23
N ASP A 52 -11.57 -14.75 3.78
CA ASP A 52 -12.43 -15.70 3.05
C ASP A 52 -11.75 -16.28 1.79
N ASN A 53 -10.43 -16.30 1.77
CA ASN A 53 -9.62 -16.66 0.61
C ASN A 53 -9.94 -15.83 -0.65
N GLU A 54 -10.45 -14.61 -0.50
CA GLU A 54 -10.74 -13.70 -1.59
C GLU A 54 -9.50 -12.91 -2.00
N GLY A 55 -9.19 -12.97 -3.29
CA GLY A 55 -8.18 -12.13 -3.94
C GLY A 55 -8.82 -10.84 -4.44
N ARG A 56 -8.21 -9.70 -4.14
CA ARG A 56 -8.74 -8.37 -4.45
C ARG A 56 -7.73 -7.52 -5.23
N ILE A 57 -8.23 -6.62 -6.05
CA ILE A 57 -7.40 -5.75 -6.88
C ILE A 57 -7.57 -4.30 -6.48
N TRP A 58 -6.44 -3.67 -6.24
CA TRP A 58 -6.34 -2.26 -5.90
C TRP A 58 -5.77 -1.49 -7.09
N ALA A 59 -6.61 -0.80 -7.82
CA ALA A 59 -6.21 0.04 -8.94
C ALA A 59 -5.78 1.43 -8.46
N ALA A 60 -4.74 2.00 -9.06
CA ALA A 60 -4.27 3.35 -8.74
C ALA A 60 -4.05 4.17 -10.02
N ILE A 61 -4.59 5.38 -10.04
CA ILE A 61 -4.43 6.35 -11.13
C ILE A 61 -3.58 7.51 -10.63
N GLY A 62 -2.38 7.65 -11.17
CA GLY A 62 -1.56 8.85 -10.95
C GLY A 62 -2.19 10.03 -11.69
N VAL A 63 -2.65 11.03 -10.92
CA VAL A 63 -3.32 12.19 -11.48
C VAL A 63 -2.31 13.19 -12.01
N ASP A 64 -1.24 13.44 -11.25
CA ASP A 64 -0.19 14.39 -11.60
C ASP A 64 1.21 13.89 -11.27
N TYR A 65 2.19 14.57 -11.84
CA TYR A 65 3.58 14.53 -11.38
C TYR A 65 4.19 15.92 -11.38
N HIS A 66 5.01 16.20 -10.37
CA HIS A 66 5.62 17.50 -10.15
C HIS A 66 6.89 17.36 -9.31
N PRO A 67 7.97 18.12 -9.57
CA PRO A 67 9.09 18.22 -8.64
C PRO A 67 8.58 18.55 -7.23
N CYS A 68 9.08 17.84 -6.21
CA CYS A 68 8.54 17.90 -4.86
C CYS A 68 9.60 18.41 -3.87
N PRO A 69 9.33 19.48 -3.10
CA PRO A 69 10.26 20.04 -2.12
C PRO A 69 10.48 19.15 -0.89
N MET A 70 9.67 18.10 -0.72
CA MET A 70 9.84 17.15 0.38
C MET A 70 11.11 16.30 0.25
N ASN A 71 11.67 16.19 -0.96
CA ASN A 71 12.97 15.55 -1.19
C ASN A 71 13.14 14.21 -0.48
N CYS A 72 12.10 13.35 -0.49
CA CYS A 72 12.19 12.01 0.06
C CYS A 72 13.34 11.26 -0.62
N LYS A 73 14.28 10.72 0.15
CA LYS A 73 15.54 10.14 -0.34
C LYS A 73 15.40 8.93 -1.26
N PHE A 74 14.18 8.43 -1.45
CA PHE A 74 13.84 7.30 -2.32
C PHE A 74 12.95 7.71 -3.51
N CYS A 75 12.48 8.94 -3.59
CA CYS A 75 11.46 9.36 -4.55
C CYS A 75 12.07 10.18 -5.70
N SER A 76 11.78 9.78 -6.94
CA SER A 76 12.23 10.48 -8.14
C SER A 76 11.76 11.94 -8.25
N PHE A 77 10.70 12.31 -7.54
CA PHE A 77 10.15 13.67 -7.57
C PHE A 77 10.89 14.67 -6.68
N GLY A 78 11.84 14.24 -5.86
CA GLY A 78 12.63 15.18 -5.05
C GLY A 78 13.37 16.19 -5.92
N GLU A 79 13.10 17.49 -5.70
CA GLU A 79 13.73 18.61 -6.47
C GLU A 79 15.27 18.55 -6.41
N ARG A 80 15.82 18.12 -5.27
CA ARG A 80 17.28 18.04 -5.07
C ARG A 80 17.95 16.97 -5.93
N TRP A 81 17.20 15.98 -6.40
CA TRP A 81 17.74 14.89 -7.20
C TRP A 81 17.79 15.23 -8.69
N ASP A 82 17.05 16.26 -9.12
CA ASP A 82 17.00 16.75 -10.50
C ASP A 82 16.67 15.65 -11.53
N ILE A 83 15.88 14.63 -11.12
CA ILE A 83 15.48 13.50 -11.96
C ILE A 83 14.23 13.90 -12.76
N VAL A 84 13.19 14.38 -12.08
CA VAL A 84 11.97 14.89 -12.68
C VAL A 84 12.03 16.41 -12.74
N ARG A 85 12.13 16.97 -13.96
CA ARG A 85 12.28 18.42 -14.21
C ARG A 85 11.04 19.08 -14.75
N SER A 86 10.06 18.30 -15.13
CA SER A 86 8.79 18.79 -15.69
C SER A 86 7.64 18.46 -14.77
N LYS A 87 6.50 19.07 -15.03
CA LYS A 87 5.24 18.75 -14.40
C LYS A 87 4.23 18.32 -15.47
N GLY A 88 3.32 17.46 -15.09
CA GLY A 88 2.22 17.03 -15.94
C GLY A 88 1.04 16.59 -15.10
N GLU A 89 -0.11 16.59 -15.72
CA GLU A 89 -1.36 16.18 -15.13
C GLU A 89 -2.22 15.51 -16.20
N TRP A 90 -2.88 14.43 -15.86
CA TRP A 90 -3.88 13.86 -16.73
C TRP A 90 -5.12 14.74 -16.80
N ALA A 91 -5.65 14.92 -18.02
CA ALA A 91 -6.94 15.55 -18.16
C ALA A 91 -8.01 14.74 -17.40
N PRO A 92 -9.01 15.41 -16.80
CA PRO A 92 -10.07 14.71 -16.08
C PRO A 92 -10.72 13.59 -16.89
N GLU A 93 -10.90 13.77 -18.20
CA GLU A 93 -11.49 12.80 -19.11
C GLU A 93 -10.66 11.51 -19.21
N GLN A 94 -9.32 11.60 -19.16
CA GLN A 94 -8.43 10.46 -19.13
C GLN A 94 -8.58 9.67 -17.83
N VAL A 95 -8.65 10.39 -16.68
CA VAL A 95 -8.89 9.77 -15.38
C VAL A 95 -10.24 9.05 -15.33
N LEU A 96 -11.29 9.69 -15.85
CA LEU A 96 -12.64 9.11 -15.91
C LEU A 96 -12.71 7.89 -16.82
N HIS A 97 -12.03 7.93 -17.95
CA HIS A 97 -11.94 6.77 -18.87
C HIS A 97 -11.29 5.60 -18.15
N GLN A 98 -10.13 5.82 -17.56
CA GLN A 98 -9.39 4.77 -16.84
C GLN A 98 -10.16 4.23 -15.64
N ALA A 99 -10.87 5.09 -14.91
CA ALA A 99 -11.69 4.65 -13.78
C ALA A 99 -12.84 3.71 -14.24
N ARG A 100 -13.46 3.98 -15.40
CA ARG A 100 -14.48 3.08 -15.98
C ARG A 100 -13.85 1.73 -16.34
N GLU A 101 -12.72 1.72 -17.05
CA GLU A 101 -12.04 0.48 -17.41
C GLU A 101 -11.73 -0.35 -16.16
N PHE A 102 -11.18 0.26 -15.11
CA PHE A 102 -10.91 -0.44 -13.86
C PHE A 102 -12.16 -1.01 -13.18
N CYS A 103 -13.28 -0.28 -13.22
CA CYS A 103 -14.56 -0.79 -12.71
C CYS A 103 -15.08 -1.96 -13.54
N GLU A 104 -15.00 -1.86 -14.87
CA GLU A 104 -15.45 -2.90 -15.79
C GLU A 104 -14.63 -4.18 -15.67
N GLU A 105 -13.35 -4.04 -15.39
CA GLU A 105 -12.40 -5.15 -15.18
C GLU A 105 -12.44 -5.73 -13.76
N GLY A 106 -13.17 -5.11 -12.82
CA GLY A 106 -13.42 -5.66 -11.49
C GLY A 106 -12.43 -5.21 -10.41
N ALA A 107 -11.92 -3.98 -10.48
CA ALA A 107 -11.19 -3.38 -9.37
C ALA A 107 -12.09 -3.19 -8.13
N HIS A 108 -11.53 -3.43 -6.94
CA HIS A 108 -12.23 -3.27 -5.65
C HIS A 108 -11.99 -1.86 -5.07
N TRP A 109 -10.82 -1.30 -5.32
CA TRP A 109 -10.45 0.06 -4.94
C TRP A 109 -9.91 0.81 -6.16
N ILE A 110 -10.22 2.09 -6.25
CA ILE A 110 -9.60 3.01 -7.20
C ILE A 110 -8.99 4.17 -6.42
N THR A 111 -7.67 4.26 -6.46
CA THR A 111 -6.93 5.37 -5.86
C THR A 111 -6.75 6.49 -6.86
N LEU A 112 -7.05 7.71 -6.44
CA LEU A 112 -6.55 8.92 -7.08
C LEU A 112 -5.28 9.35 -6.34
N ARG A 113 -4.12 9.13 -6.97
CA ARG A 113 -2.82 9.47 -6.43
C ARG A 113 -2.33 10.80 -6.97
N THR A 114 -1.99 11.70 -6.06
CA THR A 114 -1.46 13.03 -6.40
C THR A 114 -0.08 13.27 -5.77
N THR A 115 0.57 14.32 -6.22
CA THR A 115 1.75 14.85 -5.52
C THR A 115 1.33 15.55 -4.21
N GLU A 116 2.33 15.81 -3.34
CA GLU A 116 2.14 16.35 -1.97
C GLU A 116 1.36 17.68 -1.94
N HIS A 117 1.55 18.52 -2.93
CA HIS A 117 0.98 19.87 -2.98
C HIS A 117 -0.17 20.01 -3.98
N TYR A 118 -0.75 18.91 -4.42
CA TYR A 118 -1.91 18.98 -5.32
C TYR A 118 -3.11 19.62 -4.60
N PRO A 119 -3.82 20.60 -5.22
CA PRO A 119 -4.92 21.30 -4.55
C PRO A 119 -6.06 20.35 -4.17
N LEU A 120 -6.42 20.31 -2.88
CA LEU A 120 -7.45 19.42 -2.36
C LEU A 120 -8.81 19.65 -3.04
N GLU A 121 -9.19 20.91 -3.30
CA GLU A 121 -10.44 21.23 -4.01
C GLU A 121 -10.48 20.61 -5.41
N LYS A 122 -9.37 20.67 -6.13
CA LYS A 122 -9.28 20.08 -7.47
C LYS A 122 -9.39 18.55 -7.41
N LEU A 123 -8.78 17.91 -6.39
CA LEU A 123 -8.94 16.49 -6.16
C LEU A 123 -10.39 16.13 -5.84
N ARG A 124 -11.08 16.93 -5.02
CA ARG A 124 -12.50 16.74 -4.66
C ARG A 124 -13.41 16.81 -5.88
N ASP A 125 -13.20 17.80 -6.75
CA ASP A 125 -14.00 17.94 -7.98
C ASP A 125 -13.80 16.76 -8.93
N LEU A 126 -12.54 16.29 -9.08
CA LEU A 126 -12.23 15.09 -9.84
C LEU A 126 -12.89 13.85 -9.22
N ALA A 127 -12.81 13.70 -7.90
CA ALA A 127 -13.40 12.58 -7.17
C ALA A 127 -14.92 12.47 -7.36
N ARG A 128 -15.66 13.58 -7.28
CA ARG A 128 -17.11 13.59 -7.55
C ARG A 128 -17.42 13.06 -8.95
N ARG A 129 -16.64 13.47 -9.95
CA ARG A 129 -16.79 13.01 -11.32
C ARG A 129 -16.44 11.51 -11.47
N VAL A 130 -15.36 11.05 -10.81
CA VAL A 130 -14.99 9.62 -10.78
C VAL A 130 -16.07 8.81 -10.08
N ARG A 131 -16.60 9.28 -8.94
CA ARG A 131 -17.70 8.60 -8.22
C ARG A 131 -18.94 8.46 -9.09
N ALA A 132 -19.27 9.48 -9.88
CA ALA A 132 -20.42 9.44 -10.80
C ALA A 132 -20.28 8.35 -11.89
N VAL A 133 -19.07 8.00 -12.30
CA VAL A 133 -18.84 6.96 -13.32
C VAL A 133 -18.54 5.59 -12.73
N ALA A 134 -17.93 5.53 -11.55
CA ALA A 134 -17.58 4.27 -10.85
C ALA A 134 -18.78 3.70 -10.08
N GLY A 135 -19.77 4.51 -9.73
CA GLY A 135 -20.88 4.10 -8.86
C GLY A 135 -20.40 3.80 -7.44
N ASN A 136 -21.22 3.12 -6.66
CA ASN A 136 -20.93 2.79 -5.24
C ASN A 136 -20.30 1.40 -5.06
N GLY A 137 -20.13 0.62 -6.12
CA GLY A 137 -19.58 -0.75 -6.07
C GLY A 137 -18.06 -0.80 -5.90
N VAL A 138 -17.37 0.32 -5.98
CA VAL A 138 -15.90 0.44 -5.85
C VAL A 138 -15.57 1.43 -4.75
N GLU A 139 -14.61 1.10 -3.90
CA GLU A 139 -14.09 2.05 -2.92
C GLU A 139 -13.14 3.06 -3.57
N LEU A 140 -13.37 4.35 -3.31
CA LEU A 140 -12.49 5.41 -3.82
C LEU A 140 -11.49 5.81 -2.75
N VAL A 141 -10.20 5.75 -3.08
CA VAL A 141 -9.09 5.98 -2.17
C VAL A 141 -8.39 7.29 -2.49
N ALA A 142 -8.25 8.17 -1.51
CA ALA A 142 -7.44 9.38 -1.62
C ALA A 142 -5.98 9.06 -1.27
N ASN A 143 -5.03 9.35 -2.17
CA ASN A 143 -3.60 9.36 -1.88
C ASN A 143 -3.05 10.72 -2.26
N THR A 144 -3.07 11.64 -1.32
CA THR A 144 -2.74 13.07 -1.48
C THR A 144 -1.81 13.54 -0.36
N GLY A 145 -1.47 14.83 -0.37
CA GLY A 145 -0.70 15.46 0.70
C GLY A 145 -1.42 15.50 2.05
N GLU A 146 -0.90 16.31 2.95
CA GLU A 146 -1.41 16.40 4.32
C GLU A 146 -2.74 17.17 4.40
N PHE A 147 -3.60 16.74 5.32
CA PHE A 147 -4.88 17.39 5.59
C PHE A 147 -5.30 17.24 7.06
N ASP A 148 -6.13 18.14 7.52
CA ASP A 148 -6.75 18.11 8.85
C ASP A 148 -8.11 17.40 8.84
N PHE A 149 -8.81 17.39 9.96
CA PHE A 149 -10.14 16.79 10.09
C PHE A 149 -11.16 17.39 9.10
N ARG A 150 -11.08 18.70 8.80
CA ARG A 150 -11.95 19.35 7.81
C ARG A 150 -11.64 18.83 6.41
N GLY A 151 -10.36 18.62 6.12
CA GLY A 151 -9.93 17.99 4.87
C GLY A 151 -10.46 16.55 4.74
N ALA A 152 -10.41 15.77 5.81
CA ALA A 152 -10.98 14.41 5.84
C ALA A 152 -12.49 14.41 5.56
N GLN A 153 -13.25 15.30 6.21
CA GLN A 153 -14.68 15.46 5.94
C GLN A 153 -14.96 15.88 4.49
N ALA A 154 -14.16 16.80 3.95
CA ALA A 154 -14.27 17.26 2.58
C ALA A 154 -13.98 16.16 1.54
N LEU A 155 -13.05 15.22 1.86
CA LEU A 155 -12.80 14.04 1.04
C LEU A 155 -14.00 13.07 1.06
N LEU A 156 -14.60 12.82 2.23
CA LEU A 156 -15.82 12.02 2.36
C LEU A 156 -16.97 12.59 1.54
N GLU A 157 -17.22 13.90 1.65
CA GLU A 157 -18.24 14.62 0.85
C GLU A 157 -18.00 14.53 -0.66
N ALA A 158 -16.75 14.39 -1.07
CA ALA A 158 -16.38 14.21 -2.48
C ALA A 158 -16.54 12.75 -2.97
N GLY A 159 -16.86 11.82 -2.07
CA GLY A 159 -17.12 10.41 -2.39
C GLY A 159 -15.93 9.48 -2.16
N PHE A 160 -14.85 9.94 -1.54
CA PHE A 160 -13.82 9.03 -1.03
C PHE A 160 -14.36 8.24 0.16
N THR A 161 -13.94 6.99 0.28
CA THR A 161 -14.27 6.11 1.41
C THR A 161 -13.03 5.77 2.24
N THR A 162 -11.87 5.91 1.63
CA THR A 162 -10.58 5.47 2.19
C THR A 162 -9.51 6.51 1.89
N ALA A 163 -8.58 6.68 2.81
CA ALA A 163 -7.34 7.40 2.58
C ALA A 163 -6.16 6.43 2.64
N TYR A 164 -5.27 6.49 1.66
CA TYR A 164 -3.97 5.85 1.73
C TYR A 164 -2.97 6.86 2.31
N HIS A 165 -2.59 6.65 3.55
CA HIS A 165 -1.69 7.56 4.27
C HIS A 165 -0.78 6.78 5.20
N VAL A 166 0.52 7.10 5.21
CA VAL A 166 1.54 6.28 5.88
C VAL A 166 2.53 7.18 6.62
N PHE A 167 2.80 6.85 7.89
CA PHE A 167 4.02 7.28 8.56
C PHE A 167 5.13 6.31 8.11
N ARG A 168 5.97 6.76 7.18
CA ARG A 168 6.94 5.90 6.50
C ARG A 168 8.06 5.44 7.41
N LEU A 169 8.70 4.37 7.05
CA LEU A 169 9.97 3.96 7.66
C LEU A 169 10.94 5.13 7.62
N ARG A 170 11.48 5.49 8.78
CA ARG A 170 12.37 6.64 9.00
C ARG A 170 11.77 7.99 8.55
N GLU A 171 10.46 8.19 8.81
CA GLU A 171 9.78 9.47 8.53
C GLU A 171 10.52 10.63 9.21
N GLY A 172 10.69 11.74 8.48
CA GLY A 172 11.46 12.90 8.95
C GLY A 172 12.99 12.75 8.82
N VAL A 173 13.50 11.53 8.66
CA VAL A 173 14.92 11.25 8.38
C VAL A 173 15.16 11.04 6.89
N ASP A 174 14.33 10.18 6.28
CA ASP A 174 14.41 9.84 4.86
C ASP A 174 13.35 10.55 4.01
N THR A 175 12.47 11.30 4.65
CA THR A 175 11.51 12.22 4.03
C THR A 175 11.72 13.65 4.53
N GLY A 176 11.29 14.64 3.76
CA GLY A 176 11.25 16.04 4.20
C GLY A 176 9.97 16.42 4.92
N ILE A 177 9.12 15.47 5.22
CA ILE A 177 7.86 15.69 5.94
C ILE A 177 8.12 15.57 7.45
N ARG A 178 7.65 16.54 8.21
CA ARG A 178 7.79 16.49 9.67
C ARG A 178 6.89 15.41 10.26
N PRO A 179 7.42 14.55 11.15
CA PRO A 179 6.65 13.46 11.79
C PRO A 179 5.32 13.91 12.41
N GLU A 180 5.29 15.09 13.05
CA GLU A 180 4.09 15.61 13.72
C GLU A 180 2.98 15.92 12.71
N VAL A 181 3.33 16.40 11.53
CA VAL A 181 2.37 16.73 10.47
C VAL A 181 1.76 15.43 9.94
N ARG A 182 2.58 14.40 9.69
CA ARG A 182 2.14 13.09 9.25
C ARG A 182 1.21 12.42 10.28
N LEU A 183 1.56 12.49 11.56
CA LEU A 183 0.73 11.97 12.66
C LEU A 183 -0.59 12.72 12.80
N ALA A 184 -0.59 14.04 12.57
CA ALA A 184 -1.82 14.84 12.61
C ALA A 184 -2.81 14.43 11.51
N THR A 185 -2.33 14.11 10.30
CA THR A 185 -3.19 13.61 9.22
C THR A 185 -3.72 12.21 9.53
N LEU A 186 -2.89 11.32 10.08
CA LEU A 186 -3.35 9.98 10.53
C LEU A 186 -4.42 10.10 11.62
N ALA A 187 -4.27 11.04 12.57
CA ALA A 187 -5.28 11.32 13.58
C ALA A 187 -6.58 11.86 12.96
N ALA A 188 -6.48 12.74 11.97
CA ALA A 188 -7.64 13.26 11.24
C ALA A 188 -8.42 12.16 10.50
N ILE A 189 -7.71 11.17 9.93
CA ILE A 189 -8.33 9.99 9.30
C ILE A 189 -9.03 9.15 10.37
N ARG A 190 -8.33 8.78 11.44
CA ARG A 190 -8.88 7.96 12.55
C ARG A 190 -10.12 8.59 13.18
N ASP A 191 -10.11 9.90 13.34
CA ASP A 191 -11.20 10.66 14.00
C ASP A 191 -12.36 10.97 13.04
N SER A 192 -12.25 10.57 11.76
CA SER A 192 -13.28 10.70 10.72
C SER A 192 -13.86 9.32 10.34
N ASP A 193 -14.82 9.32 9.39
CA ASP A 193 -15.38 8.09 8.81
C ASP A 193 -14.54 7.54 7.62
N LEU A 194 -13.39 8.16 7.30
CA LEU A 194 -12.47 7.61 6.30
C LEU A 194 -11.81 6.35 6.84
N LYS A 195 -11.85 5.28 6.06
CA LYS A 195 -11.03 4.09 6.31
C LYS A 195 -9.56 4.41 6.06
N LEU A 196 -8.65 3.74 6.75
CA LEU A 196 -7.21 3.88 6.54
C LEU A 196 -6.66 2.67 5.78
N ALA A 197 -5.99 2.94 4.67
CA ALA A 197 -5.06 2.00 4.04
C ALA A 197 -3.63 2.44 4.38
N TYR A 198 -2.80 1.53 4.90
CA TYR A 198 -1.47 1.84 5.42
C TYR A 198 -0.52 0.68 5.20
N LEU A 199 0.50 0.83 4.39
CA LEU A 199 1.52 -0.22 4.14
C LEU A 199 2.78 0.02 4.96
N VAL A 200 3.48 -1.04 5.32
CA VAL A 200 4.86 -0.97 5.81
C VAL A 200 5.75 -0.58 4.64
N GLU A 201 6.19 0.67 4.59
CA GLU A 201 6.90 1.25 3.43
C GLU A 201 7.87 2.39 3.77
N PRO A 202 8.83 2.64 2.87
CA PRO A 202 9.33 1.81 1.78
C PRO A 202 10.36 0.79 2.28
N VAL A 203 10.08 -0.50 2.23
CA VAL A 203 10.97 -1.54 2.77
C VAL A 203 12.25 -1.61 1.94
N GLY A 204 13.37 -1.44 2.60
CA GLY A 204 14.72 -1.59 2.05
C GLY A 204 15.61 -2.50 2.90
N PRO A 205 16.75 -2.99 2.36
CA PRO A 205 17.62 -3.93 3.08
C PRO A 205 18.21 -3.39 4.39
N GLU A 206 18.24 -2.06 4.54
CA GLU A 206 18.79 -1.38 5.71
C GLU A 206 17.85 -1.24 6.90
N HIS A 207 16.59 -1.66 6.77
CA HIS A 207 15.63 -1.54 7.86
C HIS A 207 15.73 -2.72 8.81
N SER A 208 15.73 -2.44 10.11
CA SER A 208 15.77 -3.46 11.15
C SER A 208 14.39 -4.07 11.40
N PRO A 209 14.33 -5.29 12.00
CA PRO A 209 13.07 -5.88 12.44
C PRO A 209 12.25 -4.98 13.36
N GLU A 210 12.91 -4.18 14.22
CA GLU A 210 12.27 -3.26 15.13
C GLU A 210 11.61 -2.08 14.41
N GLU A 211 12.27 -1.53 13.38
CA GLU A 211 11.70 -0.47 12.54
C GLU A 211 10.48 -0.96 11.77
N LEU A 212 10.54 -2.17 11.21
CA LEU A 212 9.43 -2.80 10.50
C LEU A 212 8.24 -3.07 11.44
N ALA A 213 8.51 -3.64 12.63
CA ALA A 213 7.52 -3.89 13.65
C ALA A 213 6.83 -2.58 14.11
N GLU A 214 7.61 -1.52 14.36
CA GLU A 214 7.08 -0.21 14.77
C GLU A 214 6.13 0.37 13.72
N CYS A 215 6.51 0.29 12.43
CA CYS A 215 5.68 0.75 11.33
C CYS A 215 4.36 -0.03 11.26
N LEU A 216 4.41 -1.36 11.40
CA LEU A 216 3.24 -2.22 11.41
C LEU A 216 2.31 -1.94 12.59
N PHE A 217 2.85 -1.83 13.81
CA PHE A 217 2.03 -1.53 14.98
C PHE A 217 1.35 -0.17 14.85
N ARG A 218 2.02 0.82 14.28
CA ARG A 218 1.43 2.13 14.02
C ARG A 218 0.26 2.04 13.04
N ALA A 219 0.35 1.21 11.98
CA ALA A 219 -0.77 0.97 11.08
C ALA A 219 -2.01 0.49 11.85
N LEU A 220 -1.82 -0.49 12.73
CA LEU A 220 -2.91 -1.08 13.52
C LEU A 220 -3.44 -0.13 14.62
N GLU A 221 -2.58 0.66 15.24
CA GLU A 221 -2.95 1.68 16.23
C GLU A 221 -3.85 2.77 15.63
N PHE A 222 -3.57 3.18 14.39
CA PHE A 222 -4.41 4.14 13.66
C PHE A 222 -5.62 3.49 12.96
N GLY A 223 -5.85 2.19 13.15
CA GLY A 223 -7.04 1.50 12.66
C GLY A 223 -7.02 1.18 11.16
N ALA A 224 -5.84 0.87 10.61
CA ALA A 224 -5.76 0.44 9.21
C ALA A 224 -6.64 -0.79 8.95
N VAL A 225 -7.52 -0.71 7.95
CA VAL A 225 -8.37 -1.81 7.49
C VAL A 225 -7.74 -2.59 6.33
N LEU A 226 -6.82 -1.94 5.61
CA LEU A 226 -5.96 -2.53 4.60
C LEU A 226 -4.52 -2.19 4.96
N THR A 227 -3.67 -3.22 5.09
CA THR A 227 -2.24 -3.05 5.34
C THR A 227 -1.42 -3.96 4.43
N GLY A 228 -0.15 -4.17 4.70
CA GLY A 228 0.74 -4.98 3.87
C GLY A 228 2.14 -4.42 3.83
N ALA A 229 2.90 -4.75 2.79
CA ALA A 229 4.26 -4.24 2.63
C ALA A 229 4.53 -3.77 1.21
N MET A 230 5.27 -2.67 1.10
CA MET A 230 5.77 -2.15 -0.17
C MET A 230 7.30 -2.06 -0.15
N ALA A 231 7.95 -2.80 -1.07
CA ALA A 231 9.39 -2.70 -1.24
C ALA A 231 9.76 -1.36 -1.90
N ARG A 232 10.88 -0.80 -1.46
CA ARG A 232 11.49 0.32 -2.17
C ARG A 232 12.01 -0.13 -3.52
N VAL A 233 11.63 0.61 -4.56
CA VAL A 233 12.27 0.49 -5.88
C VAL A 233 13.45 1.45 -5.91
N PRO A 234 14.68 0.97 -6.11
CA PRO A 234 15.85 1.83 -6.18
C PRO A 234 15.77 2.75 -7.41
N VAL A 235 15.67 4.06 -7.20
CA VAL A 235 15.65 5.05 -8.28
C VAL A 235 17.06 5.61 -8.44
N PRO A 236 17.76 5.37 -9.56
CA PRO A 236 19.10 5.92 -9.79
C PRO A 236 19.13 7.43 -9.61
N GLY A 237 20.13 7.94 -8.90
CA GLY A 237 20.26 9.37 -8.58
C GLY A 237 19.62 9.78 -7.25
N THR A 238 18.82 8.93 -6.61
CA THR A 238 18.34 9.18 -5.25
C THR A 238 19.30 8.62 -4.20
N PRO A 239 19.37 9.22 -2.99
CA PRO A 239 20.31 8.79 -1.94
C PRO A 239 20.15 7.32 -1.51
N LEU A 240 18.93 6.80 -1.44
CA LEU A 240 18.71 5.43 -0.97
C LEU A 240 18.85 4.37 -2.07
N ALA A 241 19.07 4.77 -3.33
CA ALA A 241 19.32 3.82 -4.41
C ALA A 241 20.54 2.92 -4.14
N GLN A 242 21.53 3.42 -3.41
CA GLN A 242 22.76 2.69 -3.07
C GLN A 242 22.52 1.42 -2.25
N TYR A 243 21.45 1.33 -1.47
CA TYR A 243 21.12 0.16 -0.67
C TYR A 243 20.44 -0.96 -1.48
N GLY A 244 20.07 -0.68 -2.73
CA GLY A 244 19.40 -1.66 -3.58
C GLY A 244 17.96 -1.96 -3.14
N ARG A 245 17.52 -3.16 -3.50
CA ARG A 245 16.15 -3.65 -3.25
C ARG A 245 16.21 -4.92 -2.38
N VAL A 246 15.20 -5.11 -1.53
CA VAL A 246 14.99 -6.40 -0.86
C VAL A 246 14.64 -7.50 -1.87
N SER A 247 14.99 -8.75 -1.59
CA SER A 247 14.56 -9.89 -2.39
C SER A 247 13.04 -10.05 -2.33
N GLU A 248 12.45 -10.73 -3.31
CA GLU A 248 11.00 -11.03 -3.27
C GLU A 248 10.66 -11.87 -2.03
N ARG A 249 11.55 -12.78 -1.63
CA ARG A 249 11.37 -13.61 -0.47
C ARG A 249 11.45 -12.81 0.85
N ALA A 250 12.34 -11.83 0.94
CA ALA A 250 12.39 -10.90 2.07
C ALA A 250 11.13 -10.02 2.16
N LEU A 251 10.62 -9.53 1.03
CA LEU A 251 9.33 -8.82 1.01
C LEU A 251 8.18 -9.74 1.42
N ALA A 252 8.13 -10.96 0.91
CA ALA A 252 7.14 -11.97 1.28
C ALA A 252 7.18 -12.30 2.78
N HIS A 253 8.37 -12.30 3.38
CA HIS A 253 8.54 -12.47 4.82
C HIS A 253 7.86 -11.33 5.61
N VAL A 254 8.09 -10.07 5.25
CA VAL A 254 7.41 -8.92 5.88
C VAL A 254 5.89 -9.00 5.69
N VAL A 255 5.44 -9.39 4.50
CA VAL A 255 4.01 -9.61 4.20
C VAL A 255 3.41 -10.69 5.09
N ALA A 256 4.09 -11.84 5.25
CA ALA A 256 3.61 -12.94 6.08
C ALA A 256 3.46 -12.53 7.55
N VAL A 257 4.47 -11.84 8.10
CA VAL A 257 4.38 -11.30 9.46
C VAL A 257 3.24 -10.29 9.56
N THR A 258 3.09 -9.39 8.58
CA THR A 258 1.99 -8.42 8.55
C THR A 258 0.63 -9.12 8.55
N ARG A 259 0.42 -10.16 7.74
CA ARG A 259 -0.82 -10.97 7.71
C ARG A 259 -1.15 -11.53 9.09
N LEU A 260 -0.18 -12.17 9.73
CA LEU A 260 -0.36 -12.83 11.02
C LEU A 260 -0.66 -11.83 12.15
N VAL A 261 0.05 -10.70 12.16
CA VAL A 261 -0.12 -9.67 13.20
C VAL A 261 -1.41 -8.87 13.01
N ALA A 262 -1.77 -8.57 11.77
CA ALA A 262 -3.02 -7.87 11.46
C ALA A 262 -4.24 -8.72 11.84
N GLY A 263 -4.20 -10.03 11.55
CA GLY A 263 -5.27 -10.96 11.91
C GLY A 263 -6.64 -10.47 11.41
N PRO A 264 -7.67 -10.51 12.26
CA PRO A 264 -9.01 -10.04 11.90
C PRO A 264 -9.16 -8.51 11.89
N ARG A 265 -8.15 -7.73 12.37
CA ARG A 265 -8.23 -6.27 12.43
C ARG A 265 -8.06 -5.62 11.05
N ALA A 266 -7.22 -6.22 10.18
CA ALA A 266 -7.07 -5.80 8.80
C ALA A 266 -7.01 -7.06 7.92
N THR A 267 -8.13 -7.38 7.30
CA THR A 267 -8.29 -8.62 6.53
C THR A 267 -7.68 -8.54 5.13
N ASP A 268 -7.43 -7.34 4.63
CA ASP A 268 -6.83 -7.10 3.33
C ASP A 268 -5.34 -6.77 3.47
N ILE A 269 -4.50 -7.67 2.95
CA ILE A 269 -3.04 -7.54 3.01
C ILE A 269 -2.48 -7.39 1.60
N CYS A 270 -1.83 -6.26 1.36
CA CYS A 270 -1.26 -5.89 0.08
C CYS A 270 0.22 -6.26 -0.02
N VAL A 271 0.65 -6.68 -1.20
CA VAL A 271 2.05 -6.75 -1.59
C VAL A 271 2.32 -5.82 -2.78
N HIS A 272 3.32 -4.96 -2.65
CA HIS A 272 3.74 -4.06 -3.73
C HIS A 272 5.28 -3.97 -3.81
N PRO A 273 5.91 -4.08 -4.98
CA PRO A 273 5.33 -4.45 -6.28
C PRO A 273 4.66 -5.84 -6.28
N PRO A 274 3.78 -6.13 -7.27
CA PRO A 274 3.17 -7.44 -7.41
C PRO A 274 4.21 -8.56 -7.38
N SER A 275 4.01 -9.55 -6.52
CA SER A 275 4.93 -10.67 -6.30
C SER A 275 4.16 -11.95 -6.02
N LEU A 276 4.47 -13.02 -6.74
CA LEU A 276 3.87 -14.33 -6.50
C LEU A 276 4.27 -14.88 -5.13
N GLU A 277 5.50 -14.66 -4.69
CA GLU A 277 5.95 -15.07 -3.37
C GLU A 277 5.18 -14.35 -2.27
N GLY A 278 4.97 -13.03 -2.41
CA GLY A 278 4.17 -12.24 -1.47
C GLY A 278 2.71 -12.70 -1.40
N VAL A 279 2.10 -13.02 -2.55
CA VAL A 279 0.72 -13.54 -2.60
C VAL A 279 0.64 -14.94 -1.96
N LYS A 280 1.61 -15.82 -2.21
CA LYS A 280 1.70 -17.12 -1.54
C LYS A 280 1.98 -17.01 -0.04
N ALA A 281 2.63 -15.95 0.39
CA ALA A 281 2.90 -15.63 1.79
C ALA A 281 1.74 -14.89 2.50
N GLY A 282 0.55 -14.89 1.92
CA GLY A 282 -0.67 -14.40 2.58
C GLY A 282 -1.16 -13.02 2.14
N ALA A 283 -0.53 -12.34 1.17
CA ALA A 283 -1.15 -11.17 0.56
C ALA A 283 -2.33 -11.59 -0.31
N ASN A 284 -3.47 -10.93 -0.13
CA ASN A 284 -4.67 -11.13 -0.95
C ASN A 284 -5.00 -9.91 -1.80
N VAL A 285 -4.21 -8.84 -1.69
CA VAL A 285 -4.40 -7.60 -2.46
C VAL A 285 -3.18 -7.34 -3.33
N VAL A 286 -3.42 -7.09 -4.60
CA VAL A 286 -2.40 -6.73 -5.59
C VAL A 286 -2.72 -5.39 -6.21
N VAL A 287 -1.70 -4.53 -6.36
CA VAL A 287 -1.86 -3.18 -6.91
C VAL A 287 -1.60 -3.18 -8.41
N VAL A 288 -2.49 -2.50 -9.14
CA VAL A 288 -2.35 -2.16 -10.56
C VAL A 288 -2.30 -0.64 -10.70
N GLU A 289 -1.27 -0.12 -11.33
CA GLU A 289 -1.04 1.32 -11.43
C GLU A 289 -1.02 1.81 -12.86
N THR A 290 -1.53 3.02 -13.09
CA THR A 290 -1.46 3.75 -14.36
C THR A 290 -1.46 5.26 -14.11
N GLY A 291 -1.39 6.04 -15.17
CA GLY A 291 -1.51 7.50 -15.08
C GLY A 291 -0.20 8.23 -15.16
N ALA A 292 -0.13 9.36 -14.50
CA ALA A 292 1.11 10.12 -14.37
C ALA A 292 2.18 9.25 -13.69
N VAL A 293 3.44 9.46 -14.05
CA VAL A 293 4.57 8.56 -13.79
C VAL A 293 4.70 8.13 -12.33
N PRO A 294 4.94 6.84 -12.07
CA PRO A 294 5.27 6.35 -10.73
C PRO A 294 6.48 7.05 -10.12
N ARG A 295 6.44 7.32 -8.83
CA ARG A 295 7.50 8.03 -8.08
C ARG A 295 8.85 7.29 -8.09
N GLU A 296 8.80 5.98 -8.28
CA GLU A 296 9.94 5.07 -8.25
C GLU A 296 10.70 5.00 -9.59
N MET A 297 10.13 5.54 -10.66
CA MET A 297 10.77 5.53 -11.97
C MET A 297 11.73 6.70 -12.14
N ALA A 298 12.90 6.43 -12.73
CA ALA A 298 13.90 7.45 -13.03
C ALA A 298 13.48 8.39 -14.16
N GLU A 299 12.66 7.89 -15.08
CA GLU A 299 12.21 8.66 -16.26
C GLU A 299 10.70 8.90 -16.21
N ALA A 300 10.32 10.17 -16.14
CA ALA A 300 8.92 10.59 -16.25
C ALA A 300 8.42 10.56 -17.71
N ARG A 301 8.95 9.70 -18.55
CA ARG A 301 8.61 9.67 -19.97
C ARG A 301 8.51 8.25 -20.49
N GLY A 302 7.51 8.01 -21.30
CA GLY A 302 7.37 6.80 -22.08
C GLY A 302 6.17 5.99 -21.68
N ALA A 303 5.90 4.96 -22.48
CA ALA A 303 4.86 3.99 -22.22
C ALA A 303 5.30 3.10 -21.05
N TRP A 304 5.12 3.58 -19.84
CA TRP A 304 5.14 2.70 -18.69
C TRP A 304 4.01 1.68 -18.89
N ARG A 305 4.38 0.42 -19.01
CA ARG A 305 3.39 -0.64 -19.06
C ARG A 305 3.03 -1.03 -17.64
N ALA A 306 1.85 -0.68 -17.23
CA ALA A 306 1.27 -1.18 -16.01
C ALA A 306 1.17 -2.71 -16.03
N PHE A 307 1.32 -3.31 -14.88
CA PHE A 307 0.80 -4.63 -14.57
C PHE A 307 -0.73 -4.55 -14.69
N THR A 308 -1.33 -5.34 -15.58
CA THR A 308 -2.74 -5.23 -15.92
C THR A 308 -3.66 -5.93 -14.92
N LEU A 309 -4.94 -5.56 -14.88
CA LEU A 309 -5.92 -6.26 -14.05
C LEU A 309 -6.01 -7.75 -14.35
N PRO A 310 -6.06 -8.21 -15.61
CA PRO A 310 -6.02 -9.65 -15.92
C PRO A 310 -4.75 -10.35 -15.41
N GLU A 311 -3.60 -9.70 -15.49
CA GLU A 311 -2.35 -10.23 -14.92
C GLU A 311 -2.45 -10.33 -13.39
N ALA A 312 -3.05 -9.34 -12.71
CA ALA A 312 -3.30 -9.35 -11.26
C ALA A 312 -4.27 -10.48 -10.85
N GLN A 313 -5.36 -10.67 -11.61
CA GLN A 313 -6.30 -11.78 -11.41
C GLN A 313 -5.60 -13.13 -11.56
N GLY A 314 -4.81 -13.30 -12.62
CA GLY A 314 -4.02 -14.52 -12.88
C GLY A 314 -3.01 -14.79 -11.75
N LEU A 315 -2.35 -13.76 -11.23
CA LEU A 315 -1.41 -13.88 -10.12
C LEU A 315 -2.10 -14.39 -8.84
N LEU A 316 -3.23 -13.78 -8.45
CA LEU A 316 -4.02 -14.19 -7.30
C LEU A 316 -4.57 -15.61 -7.47
N ALA A 317 -5.14 -15.92 -8.62
CA ALA A 317 -5.67 -17.26 -8.94
C ALA A 317 -4.59 -18.33 -8.88
N SER A 318 -3.37 -18.04 -9.38
CA SER A 318 -2.23 -18.98 -9.35
C SER A 318 -1.77 -19.31 -7.92
N ALA A 319 -2.05 -18.44 -6.95
CA ALA A 319 -1.80 -18.67 -5.53
C ALA A 319 -3.01 -19.29 -4.79
N GLY A 320 -4.08 -19.63 -5.52
CA GLY A 320 -5.27 -20.31 -4.97
C GLY A 320 -6.28 -19.39 -4.30
N TYR A 321 -6.27 -18.08 -4.60
CA TYR A 321 -7.34 -17.18 -4.19
C TYR A 321 -8.52 -17.24 -5.14
N SER A 322 -9.74 -17.10 -4.60
CA SER A 322 -10.94 -16.81 -5.38
C SER A 322 -10.90 -15.35 -5.81
N VAL A 323 -10.98 -15.09 -7.11
CA VAL A 323 -11.01 -13.72 -7.64
C VAL A 323 -12.42 -13.47 -8.16
N ASN A 324 -13.23 -12.76 -7.37
CA ASN A 324 -14.55 -12.33 -7.80
C ASN A 324 -14.41 -11.02 -8.57
N ASN A 325 -14.89 -11.02 -9.83
CA ASN A 325 -15.05 -9.78 -10.57
C ASN A 325 -16.13 -8.97 -9.86
N GLY A 326 -15.78 -7.92 -9.14
CA GLY A 326 -16.63 -7.09 -8.24
C GLY A 326 -18.08 -6.75 -8.62
N ARG A 327 -18.70 -7.57 -9.48
CA ARG A 327 -20.06 -7.41 -10.02
C ARG A 327 -21.20 -7.98 -9.15
N ASN A 328 -20.88 -8.51 -7.96
CA ASN A 328 -21.88 -9.10 -7.06
C ASN A 328 -21.98 -8.36 -5.73
N VAL A 329 -22.32 -7.07 -5.77
CA VAL A 329 -22.99 -6.42 -4.64
C VAL A 329 -24.25 -5.77 -5.22
N THR A 330 -25.31 -6.58 -5.27
CA THR A 330 -26.68 -6.11 -5.48
C THR A 330 -27.19 -5.44 -4.21
#